data_824b2270c908d25b897b43c367f03fe0
#
_entry.id   824b2270c908d25b897b43c367f03fe0
#
_cell.length_a   1.000
_cell.length_b   1.000
_cell.length_c   1.000
_cell.angle_alpha   90.00
_cell.angle_beta   90.00
_cell.angle_gamma   90.00
#
_symmetry.space_group_name_H-M   'P 1'
#
loop_
_entity.id
_entity.type
_entity.pdbx_description
1 polymer ?
#
loop_
_entity_poly.entity_id
_entity_poly.type
_entity_poly.pdbx_seq_one_letter_code
_entity_poly.pdbx_strand_id
1 'polypeptide(L)'
;PAVRRYLGSLEEDARLVQRRAEITRDYQDLGLRPPGWQPLQKMIREVTSCLLLPGISVRPWVERLEVFADPMLDRVFSNLIENAARHGKSVSQVVITYQIRDDGLLIYVEDDGVGIPDPEKERIFEYSAGGGGGLGLFFVREILSITGMTIAETGTPGEGARFEIHVPPDGYRIV
;
A
#
# COMPACT_ATOMS: atom_id res chain seq x y z
N PRO A 1 28.38 7.28 21.80
CA PRO A 1 28.00 6.62 20.54
C PRO A 1 27.05 5.44 20.75
N ALA A 2 27.28 4.53 21.72
CA ALA A 2 26.45 3.35 21.99
C ALA A 2 25.02 3.71 22.43
N VAL A 3 24.86 4.63 23.37
CA VAL A 3 23.53 5.04 23.91
C VAL A 3 22.61 5.59 22.80
N ARG A 4 23.12 6.42 21.88
CA ARG A 4 22.32 6.90 20.73
C ARG A 4 21.86 5.77 19.83
N ARG A 5 22.69 4.74 19.61
CA ARG A 5 22.32 3.58 18.80
C ARG A 5 21.24 2.73 19.49
N TYR A 6 21.36 2.55 20.83
CA TYR A 6 20.33 1.86 21.61
C TYR A 6 19.00 2.63 21.65
N LEU A 7 19.05 3.96 21.80
CA LEU A 7 17.84 4.79 21.77
C LEU A 7 17.16 4.72 20.40
N GLY A 8 17.93 4.79 19.30
CA GLY A 8 17.38 4.64 17.94
C GLY A 8 16.72 3.27 17.73
N SER A 9 17.35 2.18 18.19
CA SER A 9 16.77 0.83 18.12
C SER A 9 15.48 0.72 18.94
N LEU A 10 15.44 1.30 20.15
CA LEU A 10 14.23 1.30 20.98
C LEU A 10 13.07 2.09 20.36
N GLU A 11 13.39 3.22 19.71
CA GLU A 11 12.38 4.00 18.98
C GLU A 11 11.81 3.23 17.77
N GLU A 12 12.66 2.52 17.04
CA GLU A 12 12.25 1.66 15.92
C GLU A 12 11.37 0.50 16.40
N ASP A 13 11.77 -0.18 17.48
CA ASP A 13 11.01 -1.27 18.09
C ASP A 13 9.65 -0.78 18.61
N ALA A 14 9.62 0.38 19.28
CA ALA A 14 8.37 0.97 19.77
C ALA A 14 7.42 1.31 18.61
N ARG A 15 7.91 1.89 17.53
CA ARG A 15 7.12 2.18 16.31
C ARG A 15 6.59 0.90 15.67
N LEU A 16 7.39 -0.16 15.65
CA LEU A 16 6.99 -1.45 15.12
C LEU A 16 5.85 -2.07 15.94
N VAL A 17 5.95 -2.04 17.27
CA VAL A 17 4.90 -2.53 18.19
C VAL A 17 3.62 -1.72 18.04
N GLN A 18 3.72 -0.38 17.99
CA GLN A 18 2.58 0.49 17.80
C GLN A 18 1.85 0.20 16.48
N ARG A 19 2.60 0.06 15.38
CA ARG A 19 2.04 -0.28 14.07
C ARG A 19 1.33 -1.65 14.08
N ARG A 20 1.92 -2.66 14.71
CA ARG A 20 1.28 -3.97 14.86
C ARG A 20 -0.04 -3.87 15.62
N ALA A 21 -0.08 -3.07 16.69
CA ALA A 21 -1.30 -2.84 17.45
C ALA A 21 -2.38 -2.10 16.61
N GLU A 22 -1.99 -1.13 15.80
CA GLU A 22 -2.88 -0.41 14.87
C GLU A 22 -3.46 -1.36 13.82
N ILE A 23 -2.63 -2.15 13.13
CA ILE A 23 -3.09 -3.12 12.13
C ILE A 23 -3.99 -4.19 12.77
N THR A 24 -3.68 -4.65 13.98
CA THR A 24 -4.54 -5.63 14.69
C THR A 24 -5.91 -5.05 14.97
N ARG A 25 -5.99 -3.77 15.38
CA ARG A 25 -7.25 -3.07 15.60
C ARG A 25 -8.00 -2.89 14.27
N ASP A 26 -7.33 -2.41 13.25
CA ASP A 26 -7.89 -2.23 11.91
C ASP A 26 -8.43 -3.57 11.36
N TYR A 27 -7.73 -4.68 11.63
CA TYR A 27 -8.19 -6.02 11.24
C TYR A 27 -9.52 -6.43 11.90
N GLN A 28 -9.76 -5.98 13.14
CA GLN A 28 -11.04 -6.23 13.81
C GLN A 28 -12.20 -5.45 13.20
N ASP A 29 -11.89 -4.30 12.57
CA ASP A 29 -12.88 -3.44 11.91
C ASP A 29 -13.10 -3.80 10.43
N LEU A 30 -12.29 -4.71 9.90
CA LEU A 30 -12.32 -5.12 8.49
C LEU A 30 -13.67 -5.77 8.14
N GLY A 31 -14.32 -5.24 7.09
CA GLY A 31 -15.59 -5.77 6.60
C GLY A 31 -16.81 -5.50 7.49
N LEU A 32 -16.67 -4.75 8.60
CA LEU A 32 -17.80 -4.41 9.47
C LEU A 32 -18.72 -3.35 8.86
N ARG A 33 -18.19 -2.52 7.99
CA ARG A 33 -18.96 -1.50 7.28
C ARG A 33 -19.15 -1.90 5.81
N PRO A 34 -20.32 -1.59 5.21
CA PRO A 34 -20.56 -1.94 3.82
C PRO A 34 -19.59 -1.20 2.89
N PRO A 35 -19.11 -1.85 1.81
CA PRO A 35 -18.37 -1.20 0.75
C PRO A 35 -19.16 -0.06 0.11
N GLY A 36 -18.44 0.90 -0.46
CA GLY A 36 -19.02 2.05 -1.13
C GLY A 36 -18.10 2.64 -2.21
N TRP A 37 -18.67 3.53 -3.04
CA TRP A 37 -17.91 4.24 -4.06
C TRP A 37 -16.99 5.29 -3.45
N GLN A 38 -15.70 5.22 -3.79
CA GLN A 38 -14.66 6.09 -3.23
C GLN A 38 -13.91 6.81 -4.35
N PRO A 39 -13.85 8.16 -4.33
CA PRO A 39 -13.09 8.96 -5.29
C PRO A 39 -11.59 8.83 -5.04
N LEU A 40 -10.90 8.06 -5.88
CA LEU A 40 -9.54 7.59 -5.64
C LEU A 40 -8.54 8.75 -5.54
N GLN A 41 -8.60 9.72 -6.45
CA GLN A 41 -7.70 10.87 -6.46
C GLN A 41 -7.76 11.68 -5.15
N LYS A 42 -8.97 11.93 -4.66
CA LYS A 42 -9.19 12.68 -3.42
C LYS A 42 -8.64 11.92 -2.22
N MET A 43 -9.00 10.64 -2.12
CA MET A 43 -8.57 9.78 -1.02
C MET A 43 -7.03 9.67 -0.95
N ILE A 44 -6.35 9.43 -2.08
CA ILE A 44 -4.88 9.33 -2.10
C ILE A 44 -4.23 10.65 -1.68
N ARG A 45 -4.77 11.81 -2.09
CA ARG A 45 -4.25 13.11 -1.65
C ARG A 45 -4.42 13.32 -0.14
N GLU A 46 -5.56 12.92 0.43
CA GLU A 46 -5.81 12.98 1.88
C GLU A 46 -4.84 12.09 2.64
N VAL A 47 -4.68 10.84 2.21
CA VAL A 47 -3.68 9.90 2.77
C VAL A 47 -2.28 10.50 2.73
N THR A 48 -1.85 10.99 1.57
CA THR A 48 -0.50 11.54 1.38
C THR A 48 -0.25 12.74 2.29
N SER A 49 -1.25 13.58 2.53
CA SER A 49 -1.13 14.75 3.41
C SER A 49 -0.91 14.39 4.89
N CYS A 50 -1.30 13.19 5.30
CA CYS A 50 -1.13 12.68 6.67
C CYS A 50 0.19 11.92 6.87
N LEU A 51 0.89 11.56 5.79
CA LEU A 51 2.14 10.79 5.87
C LEU A 51 3.37 11.69 5.96
N LEU A 52 4.35 11.26 6.75
CA LEU A 52 5.66 11.91 6.81
C LEU A 52 6.56 11.31 5.72
N LEU A 53 6.68 12.00 4.60
CA LEU A 53 7.39 11.55 3.39
C LEU A 53 8.52 12.53 3.03
N PRO A 54 9.58 12.67 3.85
CA PRO A 54 10.65 13.62 3.58
C PRO A 54 11.36 13.28 2.26
N GLY A 55 11.29 14.22 1.30
CA GLY A 55 11.95 14.08 0.01
C GLY A 55 11.25 13.17 -1.01
N ILE A 56 10.07 12.63 -0.69
CA ILE A 56 9.30 11.76 -1.59
C ILE A 56 8.09 12.52 -2.12
N SER A 57 7.95 12.55 -3.44
CA SER A 57 6.79 13.12 -4.15
C SER A 57 5.78 12.01 -4.49
N VAL A 58 4.52 12.16 -4.10
CA VAL A 58 3.44 11.24 -4.51
C VAL A 58 2.60 11.91 -5.59
N ARG A 59 2.43 11.23 -6.73
CA ARG A 59 1.74 11.74 -7.92
C ARG A 59 0.57 10.83 -8.32
N PRO A 60 -0.64 11.07 -7.78
CA PRO A 60 -1.82 10.32 -8.19
C PRO A 60 -2.40 10.87 -9.49
N TRP A 61 -2.33 10.10 -10.57
CA TRP A 61 -2.93 10.39 -11.88
C TRP A 61 -4.13 9.46 -12.11
N VAL A 62 -5.08 9.55 -11.22
CA VAL A 62 -6.28 8.72 -11.17
C VAL A 62 -7.55 9.58 -11.12
N GLU A 63 -7.50 10.70 -11.86
CA GLU A 63 -8.60 11.66 -11.93
C GLU A 63 -9.87 11.00 -12.46
N ARG A 64 -11.03 11.44 -11.91
CA ARG A 64 -12.34 10.94 -12.31
C ARG A 64 -12.59 9.44 -12.08
N LEU A 65 -11.66 8.74 -11.41
CA LEU A 65 -11.81 7.33 -11.07
C LEU A 65 -12.43 7.18 -9.69
N GLU A 66 -13.54 6.45 -9.62
CA GLU A 66 -14.09 5.92 -8.37
C GLU A 66 -14.02 4.40 -8.36
N VAL A 67 -13.75 3.85 -7.17
CA VAL A 67 -13.64 2.41 -6.94
C VAL A 67 -14.64 2.00 -5.86
N PHE A 68 -15.35 0.90 -6.09
CA PHE A 68 -16.25 0.30 -5.11
C PHE A 68 -15.45 -0.60 -4.18
N ALA A 69 -15.23 -0.14 -2.95
CA ALA A 69 -14.32 -0.79 -2.02
C ALA A 69 -14.77 -0.67 -0.56
N ASP A 70 -14.16 -1.50 0.30
CA ASP A 70 -14.25 -1.36 1.75
C ASP A 70 -13.81 0.05 2.17
N PRO A 71 -14.44 0.68 3.18
CA PRO A 71 -14.03 1.99 3.70
C PRO A 71 -12.55 2.10 4.08
N MET A 72 -11.87 0.99 4.31
CA MET A 72 -10.44 0.94 4.64
C MET A 72 -9.52 0.94 3.40
N LEU A 73 -10.02 1.26 2.21
CA LEU A 73 -9.19 1.39 1.00
C LEU A 73 -8.06 2.43 1.17
N ASP A 74 -8.24 3.45 2.00
CA ASP A 74 -7.20 4.41 2.37
C ASP A 74 -5.98 3.73 3.01
N ARG A 75 -6.18 2.65 3.78
CA ARG A 75 -5.11 1.85 4.39
C ARG A 75 -4.29 1.10 3.35
N VAL A 76 -4.89 0.71 2.23
CA VAL A 76 -4.16 0.09 1.11
C VAL A 76 -3.10 1.06 0.60
N PHE A 77 -3.51 2.28 0.24
CA PHE A 77 -2.58 3.27 -0.32
C PHE A 77 -1.57 3.78 0.71
N SER A 78 -1.98 4.00 1.97
CA SER A 78 -1.03 4.38 3.02
C SER A 78 0.06 3.32 3.22
N ASN A 79 -0.31 2.03 3.26
CA ASN A 79 0.67 0.94 3.39
C ASN A 79 1.62 0.85 2.19
N LEU A 80 1.11 0.98 0.95
CA LEU A 80 1.96 0.91 -0.25
C LEU A 80 2.94 2.09 -0.32
N ILE A 81 2.47 3.32 -0.06
CA ILE A 81 3.31 4.53 -0.06
C ILE A 81 4.35 4.47 1.06
N GLU A 82 3.97 4.04 2.26
CA GLU A 82 4.92 3.88 3.36
C GLU A 82 5.93 2.75 3.12
N ASN A 83 5.55 1.68 2.42
CA ASN A 83 6.48 0.63 2.02
C ASN A 83 7.53 1.16 1.05
N ALA A 84 7.17 1.96 0.06
CA ALA A 84 8.11 2.66 -0.81
C ALA A 84 9.09 3.51 0.01
N ALA A 85 8.60 4.35 0.92
CA ALA A 85 9.42 5.21 1.76
C ALA A 85 10.38 4.44 2.68
N ARG A 86 9.97 3.27 3.17
CA ARG A 86 10.75 2.49 4.14
C ARG A 86 11.73 1.52 3.50
N HIS A 87 11.32 0.86 2.44
CA HIS A 87 12.05 -0.26 1.84
C HIS A 87 12.71 0.06 0.52
N GLY A 88 12.26 1.10 -0.18
CA GLY A 88 12.80 1.50 -1.47
C GLY A 88 14.19 2.15 -1.44
N LYS A 89 14.76 2.40 -0.26
CA LYS A 89 16.09 3.00 0.01
C LYS A 89 16.28 4.42 -0.54
N SER A 90 16.20 4.59 -1.85
CA SER A 90 16.49 5.88 -2.52
C SER A 90 15.27 6.41 -3.27
N VAL A 91 14.07 6.16 -2.76
CA VAL A 91 12.83 6.60 -3.39
C VAL A 91 12.74 8.12 -3.40
N SER A 92 12.49 8.69 -4.57
CA SER A 92 12.22 10.11 -4.76
C SER A 92 10.76 10.38 -5.16
N GLN A 93 10.11 9.40 -5.74
CA GLN A 93 8.72 9.53 -6.17
C GLN A 93 7.94 8.22 -6.07
N VAL A 94 6.63 8.37 -5.83
CA VAL A 94 5.63 7.31 -6.01
C VAL A 94 4.60 7.82 -7.01
N VAL A 95 4.38 7.07 -8.08
CA VAL A 95 3.41 7.41 -9.13
C VAL A 95 2.26 6.42 -9.07
N ILE A 96 1.03 6.93 -9.11
CA ILE A 96 -0.17 6.11 -9.09
C ILE A 96 -0.97 6.39 -10.35
N THR A 97 -1.14 5.36 -11.18
CA THR A 97 -1.84 5.43 -12.46
C THR A 97 -2.87 4.31 -12.59
N TYR A 98 -3.64 4.32 -13.65
CA TYR A 98 -4.55 3.20 -13.96
C TYR A 98 -4.62 2.92 -15.45
N GLN A 99 -5.04 1.71 -15.79
CA GLN A 99 -5.32 1.26 -17.15
C GLN A 99 -6.59 0.42 -17.18
N ILE A 100 -7.51 0.76 -18.07
CA ILE A 100 -8.71 -0.05 -18.32
C ILE A 100 -8.32 -1.23 -19.21
N ARG A 101 -8.81 -2.42 -18.84
CA ARG A 101 -8.61 -3.69 -19.54
C ARG A 101 -9.96 -4.32 -19.86
N ASP A 102 -9.98 -5.36 -20.69
CA ASP A 102 -11.19 -6.10 -21.05
C ASP A 102 -11.82 -6.82 -19.84
N ASP A 103 -10.97 -7.21 -18.89
CA ASP A 103 -11.32 -7.95 -17.66
C ASP A 103 -11.49 -7.07 -16.42
N GLY A 104 -11.38 -5.73 -16.56
CA GLY A 104 -11.51 -4.80 -15.44
C GLY A 104 -10.59 -3.60 -15.55
N LEU A 105 -10.04 -3.17 -14.44
CA LEU A 105 -9.11 -2.04 -14.37
C LEU A 105 -7.90 -2.43 -13.53
N LEU A 106 -6.71 -2.05 -13.99
CA LEU A 106 -5.47 -2.15 -13.23
C LEU A 106 -5.09 -0.78 -12.66
N ILE A 107 -4.88 -0.72 -11.35
CA ILE A 107 -4.26 0.44 -10.69
C ILE A 107 -2.81 0.09 -10.41
N TYR A 108 -1.90 0.94 -10.83
CA TYR A 108 -0.46 0.80 -10.61
C TYR A 108 -0.01 1.75 -9.51
N VAL A 109 0.75 1.24 -8.55
CA VAL A 109 1.48 2.02 -7.56
C VAL A 109 2.95 1.71 -7.75
N GLU A 110 3.71 2.68 -8.28
CA GLU A 110 5.10 2.50 -8.72
C GLU A 110 6.01 3.45 -7.96
N ASP A 111 7.12 2.94 -7.45
CA ASP A 111 8.20 3.75 -6.89
C ASP A 111 9.49 3.60 -7.72
N ASP A 112 10.42 4.53 -7.55
CA ASP A 112 11.73 4.56 -8.20
C ASP A 112 12.85 4.02 -7.30
N GLY A 113 12.53 3.12 -6.37
CA GLY A 113 13.46 2.54 -5.43
C GLY A 113 14.22 1.32 -5.98
N VAL A 114 14.67 0.46 -5.07
CA VAL A 114 15.46 -0.74 -5.43
C VAL A 114 14.63 -1.93 -5.94
N GLY A 115 13.30 -1.83 -5.87
CA GLY A 115 12.41 -2.94 -6.25
C GLY A 115 12.47 -4.13 -5.29
N ILE A 116 11.74 -5.19 -5.63
CA ILE A 116 11.59 -6.40 -4.83
C ILE A 116 12.14 -7.59 -5.61
N PRO A 117 13.04 -8.41 -4.99
CA PRO A 117 13.57 -9.61 -5.63
C PRO A 117 12.47 -10.60 -6.01
N ASP A 118 12.58 -11.25 -7.18
CA ASP A 118 11.54 -12.16 -7.68
C ASP A 118 11.11 -13.26 -6.69
N PRO A 119 12.02 -13.90 -5.92
CA PRO A 119 11.62 -14.92 -4.94
C PRO A 119 10.81 -14.38 -3.76
N GLU A 120 10.80 -13.05 -3.55
CA GLU A 120 10.11 -12.40 -2.44
C GLU A 120 8.73 -11.87 -2.83
N LYS A 121 8.44 -11.69 -4.12
CA LYS A 121 7.23 -11.02 -4.62
C LYS A 121 5.91 -11.60 -4.11
N GLU A 122 5.81 -12.91 -4.01
CA GLU A 122 4.64 -13.57 -3.40
C GLU A 122 4.71 -13.57 -1.88
N ARG A 123 5.91 -13.78 -1.31
CA ARG A 123 6.11 -13.91 0.13
C ARG A 123 5.86 -12.64 0.91
N ILE A 124 6.02 -11.45 0.28
CA ILE A 124 5.75 -10.16 0.93
C ILE A 124 4.29 -9.99 1.36
N PHE A 125 3.37 -10.74 0.76
CA PHE A 125 1.95 -10.73 1.09
C PHE A 125 1.55 -11.82 2.10
N GLU A 126 2.47 -12.69 2.49
CA GLU A 126 2.19 -13.74 3.46
C GLU A 126 2.23 -13.18 4.90
N TYR A 127 1.36 -13.70 5.76
CA TYR A 127 1.44 -13.39 7.20
C TYR A 127 2.72 -13.97 7.80
N SER A 128 3.58 -13.10 8.32
CA SER A 128 4.80 -13.50 9.02
C SER A 128 4.75 -13.07 10.49
N ALA A 129 4.60 -14.03 11.39
CA ALA A 129 4.65 -13.79 12.82
C ALA A 129 6.05 -13.40 13.32
N GLY A 130 7.10 -13.64 12.52
CA GLY A 130 8.52 -13.52 12.90
C GLY A 130 9.20 -12.19 12.68
N GLY A 131 8.51 -11.14 12.23
CA GLY A 131 9.02 -9.77 12.32
C GLY A 131 9.76 -9.17 11.12
N GLY A 132 9.76 -9.81 9.94
CA GLY A 132 10.52 -9.33 8.77
C GLY A 132 9.74 -8.48 7.76
N GLY A 133 8.52 -8.12 7.99
CA GLY A 133 7.66 -7.43 7.03
C GLY A 133 6.33 -8.18 6.88
N GLY A 134 5.40 -7.78 6.19
CA GLY A 134 4.30 -8.63 5.77
C GLY A 134 2.95 -8.37 6.44
N LEU A 135 2.84 -7.84 7.64
CA LEU A 135 1.52 -7.58 8.20
C LEU A 135 0.77 -6.51 7.41
N GLY A 136 1.48 -5.46 6.97
CA GLY A 136 0.89 -4.39 6.17
C GLY A 136 0.41 -4.86 4.80
N LEU A 137 1.23 -5.58 4.05
CA LEU A 137 0.85 -6.09 2.72
C LEU A 137 -0.12 -7.26 2.79
N PHE A 138 -0.02 -8.12 3.81
CA PHE A 138 -1.05 -9.11 4.12
C PHE A 138 -2.40 -8.41 4.32
N PHE A 139 -2.44 -7.37 5.15
CA PHE A 139 -3.65 -6.61 5.42
C PHE A 139 -4.20 -5.90 4.17
N VAL A 140 -3.32 -5.37 3.30
CA VAL A 140 -3.70 -4.84 1.99
C VAL A 140 -4.46 -5.89 1.17
N ARG A 141 -3.95 -7.13 1.10
CA ARG A 141 -4.59 -8.23 0.37
C ARG A 141 -5.97 -8.55 0.94
N GLU A 142 -6.10 -8.58 2.26
CA GLU A 142 -7.38 -8.83 2.95
C GLU A 142 -8.42 -7.74 2.65
N ILE A 143 -8.05 -6.45 2.75
CA ILE A 143 -8.96 -5.34 2.43
C ILE A 143 -9.47 -5.43 0.98
N LEU A 144 -8.57 -5.65 0.04
CA LEU A 144 -8.90 -5.72 -1.38
C LEU A 144 -9.83 -6.91 -1.70
N SER A 145 -9.62 -8.04 -1.02
CA SER A 145 -10.38 -9.27 -1.24
C SER A 145 -11.87 -9.13 -0.93
N ILE A 146 -12.27 -8.20 -0.04
CA ILE A 146 -13.68 -7.97 0.35
C ILE A 146 -14.55 -7.63 -0.87
N THR A 147 -13.99 -6.92 -1.84
CA THR A 147 -14.70 -6.52 -3.07
C THR A 147 -14.16 -7.22 -4.32
N GLY A 148 -13.48 -8.36 -4.14
CA GLY A 148 -12.98 -9.19 -5.24
C GLY A 148 -11.79 -8.59 -5.98
N MET A 149 -11.16 -7.55 -5.43
CA MET A 149 -9.90 -7.02 -5.95
C MET A 149 -8.73 -7.91 -5.56
N THR A 150 -7.68 -7.93 -6.39
CA THR A 150 -6.43 -8.63 -6.12
C THR A 150 -5.24 -7.70 -6.26
N ILE A 151 -4.09 -8.11 -5.70
CA ILE A 151 -2.85 -7.36 -5.80
C ILE A 151 -1.69 -8.30 -6.10
N ALA A 152 -0.77 -7.85 -6.96
CA ALA A 152 0.50 -8.51 -7.25
C ALA A 152 1.63 -7.47 -7.29
N GLU A 153 2.87 -7.92 -7.07
CA GLU A 153 4.08 -7.14 -7.32
C GLU A 153 4.70 -7.59 -8.64
N THR A 154 4.84 -6.67 -9.60
CA THR A 154 5.26 -6.94 -10.99
C THR A 154 6.44 -6.08 -11.43
N GLY A 155 7.08 -5.34 -10.54
CA GLY A 155 8.24 -4.49 -10.83
C GLY A 155 9.47 -5.29 -11.24
N THR A 156 10.49 -4.60 -11.74
CA THR A 156 11.79 -5.19 -12.07
C THR A 156 12.77 -4.93 -10.91
N PRO A 157 13.39 -5.95 -10.33
CA PRO A 157 14.41 -5.74 -9.31
C PRO A 157 15.49 -4.77 -9.78
N GLY A 158 15.76 -3.72 -9.00
CA GLY A 158 16.71 -2.66 -9.33
C GLY A 158 16.09 -1.43 -10.02
N GLU A 159 14.83 -1.48 -10.46
CA GLU A 159 14.15 -0.39 -11.16
C GLU A 159 12.97 0.22 -10.38
N GLY A 160 12.73 -0.27 -9.18
CA GLY A 160 11.62 0.14 -8.32
C GLY A 160 10.59 -0.97 -8.12
N ALA A 161 9.72 -0.81 -7.13
CA ALA A 161 8.60 -1.71 -6.93
C ALA A 161 7.37 -1.23 -7.71
N ARG A 162 6.59 -2.20 -8.20
CA ARG A 162 5.36 -1.96 -8.94
C ARG A 162 4.27 -2.87 -8.43
N PHE A 163 3.34 -2.31 -7.69
CA PHE A 163 2.15 -3.02 -7.24
C PHE A 163 1.00 -2.81 -8.24
N GLU A 164 0.44 -3.90 -8.73
CA GLU A 164 -0.73 -3.92 -9.60
C GLU A 164 -1.96 -4.37 -8.81
N ILE A 165 -2.96 -3.50 -8.69
CA ILE A 165 -4.25 -3.81 -8.10
C ILE A 165 -5.24 -4.03 -9.23
N HIS A 166 -5.76 -5.25 -9.37
CA HIS A 166 -6.83 -5.56 -10.30
C HIS A 166 -8.19 -5.30 -9.66
N VAL A 167 -8.99 -4.47 -10.31
CA VAL A 167 -10.36 -4.12 -9.93
C VAL A 167 -11.32 -4.77 -10.93
N PRO A 168 -12.29 -5.58 -10.47
CA PRO A 168 -13.29 -6.21 -11.36
C PRO A 168 -14.08 -5.18 -12.17
N PRO A 169 -14.71 -5.57 -13.32
CA PRO A 169 -15.43 -4.64 -14.19
C PRO A 169 -16.52 -3.82 -13.50
N ASP A 170 -17.23 -4.42 -12.52
CA ASP A 170 -18.30 -3.76 -11.75
C ASP A 170 -17.75 -2.98 -10.54
N GLY A 171 -16.43 -3.04 -10.28
CA GLY A 171 -15.75 -2.43 -9.13
C GLY A 171 -15.23 -1.03 -9.38
N TYR A 172 -15.36 -0.47 -10.57
CA TYR A 172 -14.90 0.89 -10.88
C TYR A 172 -15.87 1.65 -11.77
N ARG A 173 -15.75 2.98 -11.75
CA ARG A 173 -16.44 3.88 -12.70
C ARG A 173 -15.64 5.14 -12.95
N ILE A 174 -15.82 5.71 -14.14
CA ILE A 174 -15.26 7.01 -14.52
C ILE A 174 -16.38 8.05 -14.41
N VAL A 175 -16.16 9.11 -13.63
CA VAL A 175 -17.16 10.15 -13.29
C VAL A 175 -16.80 11.51 -13.86
#